data_d1e16d7df97a578c41d106d9828a62b3
#
_entry.id   d1e16d7df97a578c41d106d9828a62b3
#
_cell.length_a   1.000
_cell.length_b   1.000
_cell.length_c   1.000
_cell.angle_alpha   90.00
_cell.angle_beta   90.00
_cell.angle_gamma   90.00
#
_symmetry.space_group_name_H-M   'P 1'
#
loop_
_entity.id
_entity.type
_entity.pdbx_description
1 polymer ?
#
loop_
_entity_poly.entity_id
_entity_poly.type
_entity_poly.pdbx_seq_one_letter_code
_entity_poly.pdbx_strand_id
1 'polypeptide(L)'
;MSNPPAEQPAIRVTAMPADVNFYGDIFGGWPMSMMDLAASNVASRRSAGRAVTVAIDAVSFHLPVHVDDELSVYARVTSAGRSSMEIATEDWQRDRDSERTGKVTEASFTYIAIDELGKPRPVPPERTP
;
A
#
# COMPACT_ATOMS: atom_id res chain seq x y z
N MET A 1 19.17 -9.92 -7.45
CA MET A 1 17.70 -10.06 -7.42
C MET A 1 17.18 -9.61 -6.08
N SER A 2 16.19 -8.74 -6.10
CA SER A 2 15.58 -8.31 -4.86
C SER A 2 14.50 -9.30 -4.44
N ASN A 3 14.28 -9.38 -3.14
CA ASN A 3 13.27 -10.24 -2.54
C ASN A 3 12.24 -9.37 -1.82
N PRO A 4 11.02 -9.90 -1.65
CA PRO A 4 10.02 -9.18 -0.85
C PRO A 4 10.52 -8.97 0.58
N PRO A 5 9.98 -7.96 1.29
CA PRO A 5 10.28 -7.80 2.70
C PRO A 5 10.01 -9.08 3.49
N ALA A 6 10.80 -9.32 4.54
CA ALA A 6 10.65 -10.50 5.38
C ALA A 6 9.42 -10.43 6.29
N GLU A 7 8.90 -9.23 6.52
CA GLU A 7 7.72 -9.01 7.34
C GLU A 7 6.46 -9.53 6.65
N GLN A 8 5.38 -9.63 7.39
CA GLN A 8 4.11 -10.00 6.81
C GLN A 8 3.53 -8.84 5.99
N PRO A 9 2.93 -9.13 4.83
CA PRO A 9 2.27 -8.07 4.07
C PRO A 9 1.02 -7.56 4.81
N ALA A 10 0.69 -6.29 4.56
CA ALA A 10 -0.55 -5.71 5.07
C ALA A 10 -1.77 -6.28 4.33
N ILE A 11 -1.58 -6.61 3.05
CA ILE A 11 -2.62 -7.18 2.20
C ILE A 11 -1.97 -8.25 1.32
N ARG A 12 -2.68 -9.36 1.14
CA ARG A 12 -2.32 -10.37 0.16
C ARG A 12 -3.59 -10.75 -0.59
N VAL A 13 -3.57 -10.60 -1.90
CA VAL A 13 -4.77 -10.75 -2.73
C VAL A 13 -4.40 -11.37 -4.07
N THR A 14 -5.34 -12.07 -4.68
CA THR A 14 -5.17 -12.65 -6.01
C THR A 14 -5.84 -11.75 -7.04
N ALA A 15 -5.13 -11.45 -8.12
CA ALA A 15 -5.70 -10.69 -9.24
C ALA A 15 -6.73 -11.55 -9.96
N MET A 16 -7.94 -11.02 -10.12
CA MET A 16 -9.08 -11.74 -10.66
C MET A 16 -9.44 -11.24 -12.06
N PRO A 17 -10.19 -12.03 -12.84
CA PRO A 17 -10.63 -11.58 -14.16
C PRO A 17 -11.39 -10.26 -14.15
N ALA A 18 -12.08 -9.94 -13.06
CA ALA A 18 -12.80 -8.66 -12.93
C ALA A 18 -11.89 -7.45 -12.83
N ASP A 19 -10.58 -7.66 -12.60
CA ASP A 19 -9.63 -6.57 -12.38
C ASP A 19 -8.89 -6.15 -13.65
N VAL A 20 -9.28 -6.68 -14.79
CA VAL A 20 -8.63 -6.36 -16.07
C VAL A 20 -9.28 -5.17 -16.76
N ASN A 21 -8.50 -4.51 -17.61
CA ASN A 21 -8.99 -3.44 -18.47
C ASN A 21 -9.53 -4.03 -19.79
N PHE A 22 -9.85 -3.15 -20.76
CA PHE A 22 -10.40 -3.57 -22.05
C PHE A 22 -9.45 -4.47 -22.84
N TYR A 23 -8.16 -4.40 -22.55
CA TYR A 23 -7.13 -5.18 -23.27
C TYR A 23 -6.84 -6.52 -22.58
N GLY A 24 -7.51 -6.81 -21.46
CA GLY A 24 -7.27 -8.06 -20.72
C GLY A 24 -6.09 -7.99 -19.77
N ASP A 25 -5.56 -6.80 -19.50
CA ASP A 25 -4.44 -6.60 -18.58
C ASP A 25 -4.91 -6.03 -17.26
N ILE A 26 -4.23 -6.38 -16.17
CA ILE A 26 -4.47 -5.73 -14.88
C ILE A 26 -3.98 -4.29 -15.01
N PHE A 27 -4.88 -3.33 -14.83
CA PHE A 27 -4.52 -1.93 -14.97
C PHE A 27 -3.75 -1.42 -13.75
N GLY A 28 -2.90 -0.39 -13.97
CA GLY A 28 -2.00 0.12 -12.91
C GLY A 28 -2.73 0.67 -11.67
N GLY A 29 -3.95 1.12 -11.84
CA GLY A 29 -4.74 1.61 -10.71
C GLY A 29 -5.14 0.51 -9.73
N TRP A 30 -5.15 -0.76 -10.15
CA TRP A 30 -5.52 -1.85 -9.25
C TRP A 30 -4.46 -2.05 -8.15
N PRO A 31 -3.16 -2.27 -8.46
CA PRO A 31 -2.17 -2.33 -7.38
C PRO A 31 -2.09 -1.04 -6.59
N MET A 32 -2.30 0.13 -7.21
CA MET A 32 -2.31 1.40 -6.49
C MET A 32 -3.45 1.46 -5.47
N SER A 33 -4.64 0.96 -5.82
CA SER A 33 -5.75 0.94 -4.87
C SER A 33 -5.49 0.00 -3.70
N MET A 34 -4.82 -1.12 -3.94
CA MET A 34 -4.42 -2.03 -2.88
C MET A 34 -3.38 -1.39 -1.96
N MET A 35 -2.45 -0.62 -2.53
CA MET A 35 -1.45 0.12 -1.76
C MET A 35 -2.11 1.18 -0.88
N ASP A 36 -3.08 1.93 -1.42
CA ASP A 36 -3.79 2.92 -0.65
C ASP A 36 -4.56 2.28 0.51
N LEU A 37 -5.21 1.16 0.25
CA LEU A 37 -5.91 0.42 1.30
C LEU A 37 -4.95 -0.06 2.40
N ALA A 38 -3.81 -0.62 2.02
CA ALA A 38 -2.79 -1.08 2.96
C ALA A 38 -2.24 0.09 3.77
N ALA A 39 -1.92 1.19 3.10
CA ALA A 39 -1.39 2.39 3.76
C ALA A 39 -2.43 2.98 4.72
N SER A 40 -3.71 2.96 4.35
CA SER A 40 -4.76 3.48 5.24
C SER A 40 -4.89 2.66 6.52
N ASN A 41 -4.75 1.34 6.43
CA ASN A 41 -4.76 0.48 7.62
C ASN A 41 -3.60 0.83 8.56
N VAL A 42 -2.42 1.03 8.00
CA VAL A 42 -1.23 1.39 8.77
C VAL A 42 -1.39 2.78 9.38
N ALA A 43 -1.89 3.75 8.59
CA ALA A 43 -2.09 5.12 9.05
C ALA A 43 -3.13 5.18 10.18
N SER A 44 -4.24 4.47 10.04
CA SER A 44 -5.29 4.45 11.07
C SER A 44 -4.77 3.85 12.35
N ARG A 45 -3.99 2.79 12.25
CA ARG A 45 -3.40 2.14 13.43
C ARG A 45 -2.37 3.03 14.10
N ARG A 46 -1.48 3.64 13.32
CA ARG A 46 -0.44 4.53 13.86
C ARG A 46 -1.04 5.76 14.52
N SER A 47 -2.09 6.34 13.94
CA SER A 47 -2.72 7.56 14.46
C SER A 47 -3.85 7.29 15.44
N ALA A 48 -4.19 6.02 15.67
CA ALA A 48 -5.27 5.59 16.57
C ALA A 48 -6.62 6.21 16.20
N GLY A 49 -6.91 6.31 14.90
CA GLY A 49 -8.17 6.88 14.46
C GLY A 49 -8.20 7.17 12.97
N ARG A 50 -9.08 8.07 12.58
CA ARG A 50 -9.30 8.39 11.18
C ARG A 50 -8.11 9.08 10.55
N ALA A 51 -7.79 8.67 9.34
CA ALA A 51 -6.74 9.29 8.53
C ALA A 51 -7.15 9.23 7.07
N VAL A 52 -6.71 10.22 6.28
CA VAL A 52 -7.04 10.30 4.85
C VAL A 52 -5.79 10.49 4.03
N THR A 53 -5.81 9.95 2.82
CA THR A 53 -4.75 10.12 1.83
C THR A 53 -4.81 11.54 1.28
N VAL A 54 -3.68 12.24 1.29
CA VAL A 54 -3.62 13.58 0.71
C VAL A 54 -2.62 13.68 -0.44
N ALA A 55 -1.67 12.76 -0.55
CA ALA A 55 -0.71 12.77 -1.64
C ALA A 55 -0.12 11.40 -1.86
N ILE A 56 0.26 11.13 -3.10
CA ILE A 56 0.99 9.92 -3.51
C ILE A 56 2.16 10.41 -4.35
N ASP A 57 3.38 10.10 -3.91
CA ASP A 57 4.59 10.56 -4.57
C ASP A 57 5.50 9.40 -4.94
N ALA A 58 6.45 9.68 -5.81
CA ALA A 58 7.52 8.75 -6.18
C ALA A 58 7.00 7.38 -6.62
N VAL A 59 5.94 7.38 -7.42
CA VAL A 59 5.35 6.14 -7.92
C VAL A 59 6.23 5.59 -9.03
N SER A 60 6.62 4.32 -8.91
CA SER A 60 7.38 3.62 -9.95
C SER A 60 6.72 2.28 -10.22
N PHE A 61 6.46 2.00 -11.49
CA PHE A 61 5.93 0.71 -11.94
C PHE A 61 7.07 -0.09 -12.57
N HIS A 62 7.30 -1.30 -12.05
CA HIS A 62 8.42 -2.13 -12.50
C HIS A 62 7.99 -3.33 -13.33
N LEU A 63 6.95 -4.03 -12.89
CA LEU A 63 6.48 -5.24 -13.56
C LEU A 63 4.95 -5.23 -13.64
N PRO A 64 4.39 -5.86 -14.68
CA PRO A 64 2.95 -6.03 -14.76
C PRO A 64 2.46 -7.11 -13.82
N VAL A 65 1.18 -7.05 -13.47
CA VAL A 65 0.48 -8.11 -12.75
C VAL A 65 -0.46 -8.78 -13.73
N HIS A 66 -0.51 -10.09 -13.69
CA HIS A 66 -1.40 -10.88 -14.55
C HIS A 66 -2.52 -11.49 -13.71
N VAL A 67 -3.63 -11.83 -14.37
CA VAL A 67 -4.71 -12.57 -13.72
C VAL A 67 -4.12 -13.85 -13.10
N ASP A 68 -4.57 -14.18 -11.90
CA ASP A 68 -4.11 -15.30 -11.09
C ASP A 68 -2.81 -15.06 -10.32
N ASP A 69 -2.10 -13.96 -10.58
CA ASP A 69 -0.94 -13.62 -9.76
C ASP A 69 -1.38 -13.26 -8.35
N GLU A 70 -0.57 -13.63 -7.37
CA GLU A 70 -0.76 -13.20 -6.00
C GLU A 70 -0.02 -11.88 -5.80
N LEU A 71 -0.72 -10.88 -5.28
CA LEU A 71 -0.12 -9.59 -4.97
C LEU A 71 0.01 -9.47 -3.45
N SER A 72 1.21 -9.18 -2.98
CA SER A 72 1.47 -8.88 -1.58
C SER A 72 1.85 -7.42 -1.45
N VAL A 73 1.21 -6.70 -0.55
CA VAL A 73 1.39 -5.27 -0.35
C VAL A 73 1.99 -5.02 1.01
N TYR A 74 3.10 -4.31 1.04
CA TYR A 74 3.83 -3.97 2.26
C TYR A 74 3.73 -2.47 2.48
N ALA A 75 3.47 -2.05 3.70
CA ALA A 75 3.34 -0.65 4.06
C ALA A 75 3.94 -0.41 5.44
N ARG A 76 4.70 0.68 5.58
CA ARG A 76 5.29 1.04 6.87
C ARG A 76 5.38 2.55 6.99
N VAL A 77 5.22 3.05 8.21
CA VAL A 77 5.40 4.48 8.49
C VAL A 77 6.89 4.79 8.45
N THR A 78 7.28 5.78 7.64
CA THR A 78 8.66 6.22 7.55
C THR A 78 8.91 7.50 8.34
N SER A 79 7.88 8.33 8.52
CA SER A 79 7.98 9.52 9.35
C SER A 79 6.59 9.96 9.77
N ALA A 80 6.51 10.70 10.87
CA ALA A 80 5.28 11.29 11.35
C ALA A 80 5.57 12.71 11.80
N GLY A 81 4.77 13.65 11.27
CA GLY A 81 4.79 15.03 11.71
C GLY A 81 3.69 15.26 12.75
N ARG A 82 3.26 16.50 12.91
CA ARG A 82 2.23 16.82 13.89
C ARG A 82 0.91 16.10 13.59
N SER A 83 0.43 16.23 12.35
CA SER A 83 -0.82 15.59 11.92
C SER A 83 -0.62 14.73 10.69
N SER A 84 0.57 14.69 10.10
CA SER A 84 0.86 13.96 8.87
C SER A 84 1.70 12.73 9.14
N MET A 85 1.59 11.77 8.22
CA MET A 85 2.37 10.53 8.25
C MET A 85 2.81 10.21 6.83
N GLU A 86 4.09 9.85 6.69
CA GLU A 86 4.61 9.32 5.43
C GLU A 86 4.64 7.81 5.53
N ILE A 87 4.09 7.15 4.52
CA ILE A 87 4.00 5.69 4.50
C ILE A 87 4.61 5.18 3.21
N ALA A 88 5.68 4.41 3.34
CA ALA A 88 6.29 3.74 2.20
C ALA A 88 5.51 2.47 1.90
N THR A 89 5.18 2.26 0.63
CA THR A 89 4.47 1.08 0.18
C THR A 89 5.23 0.40 -0.95
N GLU A 90 5.14 -0.90 -1.02
CA GLU A 90 5.63 -1.65 -2.17
C GLU A 90 4.80 -2.90 -2.37
N ASP A 91 4.58 -3.24 -3.64
CA ASP A 91 3.82 -4.41 -4.06
C ASP A 91 4.74 -5.43 -4.68
N TRP A 92 4.51 -6.69 -4.36
CA TRP A 92 5.25 -7.81 -4.92
C TRP A 92 4.27 -8.81 -5.52
N GLN A 93 4.61 -9.31 -6.67
CA GLN A 93 3.85 -10.31 -7.38
C GLN A 93 4.50 -11.68 -7.17
N ARG A 94 3.69 -12.72 -7.05
CA ARG A 94 4.15 -14.10 -7.07
C ARG A 94 3.32 -14.85 -8.11
N ASP A 95 4.00 -15.61 -8.96
CA ASP A 95 3.32 -16.49 -9.90
C ASP A 95 2.47 -17.49 -9.14
N ARG A 96 1.29 -17.82 -9.69
CA ARG A 96 0.40 -18.77 -9.02
C ARG A 96 1.02 -20.15 -8.83
N ASP A 97 1.80 -20.59 -9.80
CA ASP A 97 2.31 -21.95 -9.86
C ASP A 97 3.78 -22.08 -9.51
N SER A 98 4.39 -21.05 -8.98
CA SER A 98 5.83 -21.09 -8.65
C SER A 98 6.13 -20.18 -7.46
N GLU A 99 7.38 -20.20 -7.04
CA GLU A 99 7.86 -19.30 -5.99
C GLU A 99 8.51 -18.04 -6.56
N ARG A 100 8.40 -17.84 -7.89
CA ARG A 100 8.98 -16.64 -8.52
C ARG A 100 8.23 -15.41 -8.08
N THR A 101 8.97 -14.40 -7.60
CA THR A 101 8.42 -13.13 -7.17
C THR A 101 9.07 -11.98 -7.92
N GLY A 102 8.37 -10.89 -8.04
CA GLY A 102 8.91 -9.67 -8.62
C GLY A 102 8.24 -8.44 -8.04
N LYS A 103 9.01 -7.36 -7.96
CA LYS A 103 8.48 -6.09 -7.47
C LYS A 103 7.64 -5.45 -8.56
N VAL A 104 6.41 -5.06 -8.21
CA VAL A 104 5.45 -4.50 -9.16
C VAL A 104 5.48 -2.98 -9.11
N THR A 105 5.27 -2.41 -7.94
CA THR A 105 5.13 -0.97 -7.76
C THR A 105 5.71 -0.57 -6.43
N GLU A 106 6.17 0.67 -6.35
CA GLU A 106 6.50 1.29 -5.07
C GLU A 106 6.06 2.74 -5.08
N ALA A 107 5.72 3.28 -3.92
CA ALA A 107 5.26 4.65 -3.79
C ALA A 107 5.35 5.11 -2.35
N SER A 108 5.31 6.43 -2.17
CA SER A 108 5.20 7.05 -0.86
C SER A 108 3.84 7.73 -0.74
N PHE A 109 3.11 7.38 0.31
CA PHE A 109 1.79 7.95 0.58
C PHE A 109 1.88 8.90 1.75
N THR A 110 1.22 10.06 1.63
CA THR A 110 1.07 10.99 2.75
C THR A 110 -0.37 10.91 3.24
N TYR A 111 -0.51 10.64 4.52
CA TYR A 111 -1.81 10.61 5.19
C TYR A 111 -1.86 11.70 6.24
N ILE A 112 -3.06 12.24 6.47
CA ILE A 112 -3.30 13.18 7.55
C ILE A 112 -4.32 12.58 8.51
N ALA A 113 -3.99 12.61 9.81
CA ALA A 113 -4.91 12.23 10.87
C ALA A 113 -6.00 13.30 10.97
N ILE A 114 -7.26 12.89 11.00
CA ILE A 114 -8.39 13.81 11.04
C ILE A 114 -9.34 13.45 12.17
N ASP A 115 -10.09 14.46 12.64
CA ASP A 115 -11.14 14.27 13.63
C ASP A 115 -12.47 13.93 12.94
N GLU A 116 -13.54 13.85 13.72
CA GLU A 116 -14.86 13.49 13.21
C GLU A 116 -15.42 14.53 12.24
N LEU A 117 -14.92 15.76 12.30
CA LEU A 117 -15.34 16.83 11.40
C LEU A 117 -14.44 16.92 10.17
N GLY A 118 -13.47 16.03 10.03
CA GLY A 118 -12.54 16.02 8.91
C GLY A 118 -11.39 17.00 9.04
N LYS A 119 -11.17 17.56 10.23
CA LYS A 119 -10.08 18.52 10.45
C LYS A 119 -8.83 17.81 10.95
N PRO A 120 -7.63 18.31 10.60
CA PRO A 120 -6.40 17.69 11.10
C PRO A 120 -6.36 17.65 12.62
N ARG A 121 -5.86 16.54 13.14
CA ARG A 121 -5.63 16.34 14.57
C ARG A 121 -4.20 15.83 14.77
N PRO A 122 -3.64 15.99 15.97
CA PRO A 122 -2.30 15.49 16.22
C PRO A 122 -2.21 13.98 16.11
N VAL A 123 -1.11 13.50 15.53
CA VAL A 123 -0.76 12.08 15.56
C VAL A 123 -0.21 11.81 16.95
N PRO A 124 -0.76 10.83 17.69
CA PRO A 124 -0.27 10.53 19.03
C PRO A 124 1.14 9.94 18.98
N PRO A 125 1.86 9.99 20.11
CA PRO A 125 3.18 9.34 20.17
C PRO A 125 3.09 7.87 19.84
N GLU A 126 4.16 7.32 19.25
CA GLU A 126 4.22 5.91 18.93
C GLU A 126 4.09 5.07 20.20
N ARG A 127 3.24 4.03 20.11
CA ARG A 127 3.06 3.12 21.23
C ARG A 127 4.21 2.13 21.26
N THR A 128 4.79 1.97 22.46
CA THR A 128 5.71 0.86 22.69
C THR A 128 4.92 -0.34 23.18
N PRO A 129 5.22 -1.54 22.66
CA PRO A 129 4.56 -2.75 23.13
C PRO A 129 4.88 -3.06 24.60
#